data_a2a3adee717226b241e4383a0012bb11
#
_entry.id   a2a3adee717226b241e4383a0012bb11
#
_cell.length_a   1.000
_cell.length_b   1.000
_cell.length_c   1.000
_cell.angle_alpha   90.00
_cell.angle_beta   90.00
_cell.angle_gamma   90.00
#
_symmetry.space_group_name_H-M   'P 1'
#
loop_
_entity.id
_entity.type
_entity.pdbx_description
1 polymer ?
#
loop_
_entity_poly.entity_id
_entity_poly.type
_entity_poly.pdbx_seq_one_letter_code
_entity_poly.pdbx_strand_id
1 'polypeptide(L)'
;VILRGGSEAINTNLSLSKLIQKSLITNSVDPHSVQIISDTSRDLVTELVTTDKYIDLIIPRGSKELLRFLKAHSKIPMIKHLDGNCHVFIDEFADLAKALKIAINSKTNRFGVCNAAETLIVSKGIACEFVPKVVNELSKKNVTVRGCDQTNKMVSNIETASEADWHEEYLGPILAIKIVSGIDEAIDHINHYGSHHTDAIVSESKKNQNIFTQAVDSSSVIINASTRFADGFEYGLGAEIGISTDKIHARGPVGLEGLTSLRWVVSGCLLYTSDAADDRCC
;
A
#
# COMPACT_ATOMS: atom_id res chain seq x y z
N VAL A 1 4.49 18.80 -13.81
CA VAL A 1 4.60 18.30 -12.40
C VAL A 1 5.08 19.46 -11.52
N ILE A 2 4.43 19.65 -10.37
CA ILE A 2 4.86 20.65 -9.36
C ILE A 2 5.38 19.86 -8.15
N LEU A 3 6.61 20.12 -7.74
CA LEU A 3 7.26 19.48 -6.61
C LEU A 3 7.39 20.46 -5.44
N ARG A 4 6.96 20.04 -4.26
CA ARG A 4 7.20 20.77 -3.00
C ARG A 4 7.87 19.82 -2.02
N GLY A 5 9.13 20.10 -1.69
CA GLY A 5 9.90 19.34 -0.72
C GLY A 5 9.80 19.88 0.71
N GLY A 6 10.25 19.09 1.68
CA GLY A 6 10.40 19.54 3.06
C GLY A 6 11.53 20.59 3.21
N SER A 7 11.40 21.42 4.23
CA SER A 7 12.37 22.50 4.52
C SER A 7 13.77 21.95 4.83
N GLU A 8 13.86 20.76 5.42
CA GLU A 8 15.10 20.08 5.79
C GLU A 8 15.94 19.68 4.56
N ALA A 9 15.30 19.48 3.40
CA ALA A 9 15.97 19.03 2.17
C ALA A 9 15.99 20.08 1.06
N ILE A 10 15.71 21.35 1.35
CA ILE A 10 15.52 22.37 0.32
C ILE A 10 16.70 22.53 -0.62
N ASN A 11 17.93 22.51 -0.11
CA ASN A 11 19.14 22.64 -0.93
C ASN A 11 19.32 21.46 -1.89
N THR A 12 19.02 20.24 -1.42
CA THR A 12 19.05 19.03 -2.25
C THR A 12 17.99 19.11 -3.33
N ASN A 13 16.77 19.51 -2.97
CA ASN A 13 15.65 19.64 -3.91
C ASN A 13 15.95 20.67 -5.00
N LEU A 14 16.50 21.83 -4.65
CA LEU A 14 16.91 22.87 -5.61
C LEU A 14 18.04 22.39 -6.54
N SER A 15 19.01 21.64 -6.01
CA SER A 15 20.09 21.07 -6.81
C SER A 15 19.58 20.03 -7.81
N LEU A 16 18.70 19.14 -7.37
CA LEU A 16 18.06 18.15 -8.25
C LEU A 16 17.18 18.82 -9.31
N SER A 17 16.44 19.87 -8.96
CA SER A 17 15.64 20.64 -9.91
C SER A 17 16.47 21.20 -11.05
N LYS A 18 17.64 21.78 -10.74
CA LYS A 18 18.56 22.30 -11.76
C LYS A 18 19.03 21.20 -12.72
N LEU A 19 19.33 20.01 -12.21
CA LEU A 19 19.73 18.86 -13.02
C LEU A 19 18.58 18.37 -13.90
N ILE A 20 17.37 18.29 -13.35
CA ILE A 20 16.18 17.90 -14.10
C ILE A 20 15.92 18.89 -15.24
N GLN A 21 15.93 20.19 -14.96
CA GLN A 21 15.71 21.20 -15.99
C GLN A 21 16.77 21.17 -17.10
N LYS A 22 18.04 21.00 -16.72
CA LYS A 22 19.11 20.82 -17.71
C LYS A 22 18.87 19.60 -18.60
N SER A 23 18.45 18.48 -18.02
CA SER A 23 18.12 17.26 -18.76
C SER A 23 16.93 17.44 -19.68
N LEU A 24 15.86 18.11 -19.24
CA LEU A 24 14.69 18.42 -20.08
C LEU A 24 15.08 19.25 -21.30
N ILE A 25 15.85 20.32 -21.12
CA ILE A 25 16.36 21.16 -22.21
C ILE A 25 17.21 20.35 -23.19
N THR A 26 18.12 19.53 -22.66
CA THR A 26 19.02 18.70 -23.52
C THR A 26 18.23 17.71 -24.38
N ASN A 27 17.09 17.22 -23.89
CA ASN A 27 16.23 16.28 -24.61
C ASN A 27 15.06 16.96 -25.35
N SER A 28 15.10 18.27 -25.55
CA SER A 28 14.06 19.05 -26.23
C SER A 28 12.66 18.89 -25.60
N VAL A 29 12.61 18.72 -24.28
CA VAL A 29 11.38 18.72 -23.51
C VAL A 29 11.24 20.10 -22.83
N ASP A 30 10.00 20.61 -22.74
CA ASP A 30 9.73 21.88 -22.07
C ASP A 30 10.26 21.87 -20.62
N PRO A 31 11.18 22.76 -20.24
CA PRO A 31 11.72 22.82 -18.89
C PRO A 31 10.68 23.12 -17.82
N HIS A 32 9.53 23.69 -18.20
CA HIS A 32 8.42 23.94 -17.27
C HIS A 32 7.58 22.69 -16.99
N SER A 33 7.84 21.56 -17.66
CA SER A 33 7.17 20.29 -17.37
C SER A 33 7.37 19.80 -15.95
N VAL A 34 8.51 20.16 -15.31
CA VAL A 34 8.80 19.88 -13.90
C VAL A 34 9.24 21.17 -13.22
N GLN A 35 8.48 21.60 -12.23
CA GLN A 35 8.72 22.80 -11.48
C GLN A 35 8.93 22.48 -10.01
N ILE A 36 9.74 23.25 -9.30
CA ILE A 36 9.92 23.13 -7.86
C ILE A 36 9.53 24.41 -7.16
N ILE A 37 8.83 24.28 -6.06
CA ILE A 37 8.50 25.37 -5.15
C ILE A 37 9.62 25.50 -4.14
N SER A 38 10.29 26.66 -4.14
CA SER A 38 11.40 26.97 -3.22
C SER A 38 10.93 27.53 -1.87
N ASP A 39 9.70 28.04 -1.81
CA ASP A 39 9.09 28.49 -0.57
C ASP A 39 8.70 27.30 0.31
N THR A 40 9.18 27.31 1.55
CA THR A 40 8.94 26.26 2.54
C THR A 40 7.80 26.58 3.50
N SER A 41 7.10 27.71 3.32
CA SER A 41 6.00 28.12 4.20
C SER A 41 4.86 27.09 4.22
N ARG A 42 4.18 26.97 5.36
CA ARG A 42 3.01 26.10 5.50
C ARG A 42 1.77 26.68 4.82
N ASP A 43 1.68 27.99 4.73
CA ASP A 43 0.55 28.68 4.11
C ASP A 43 0.44 28.33 2.63
N LEU A 44 1.58 28.20 1.95
CA LEU A 44 1.65 27.76 0.56
C LEU A 44 1.10 26.35 0.35
N VAL A 45 1.24 25.46 1.33
CA VAL A 45 0.65 24.11 1.24
C VAL A 45 -0.87 24.22 1.18
N THR A 46 -1.47 25.11 1.98
CA THR A 46 -2.92 25.34 1.97
C THR A 46 -3.37 25.91 0.63
N GLU A 47 -2.62 26.84 0.07
CA GLU A 47 -2.91 27.39 -1.25
C GLU A 47 -2.84 26.32 -2.36
N LEU A 48 -1.78 25.52 -2.38
CA LEU A 48 -1.60 24.44 -3.37
C LEU A 48 -2.77 23.44 -3.34
N VAL A 49 -3.19 22.97 -2.16
CA VAL A 49 -4.22 21.92 -2.05
C VAL A 49 -5.63 22.43 -2.31
N THR A 50 -5.80 23.73 -2.44
CA THR A 50 -7.08 24.38 -2.80
C THR A 50 -7.10 24.92 -4.24
N THR A 51 -5.98 24.85 -4.97
CA THR A 51 -5.83 25.38 -6.33
C THR A 51 -6.25 24.33 -7.38
N ASP A 52 -7.52 23.94 -7.36
CA ASP A 52 -8.11 22.94 -8.24
C ASP A 52 -8.19 23.33 -9.72
N LYS A 53 -8.03 24.63 -10.01
CA LYS A 53 -7.98 25.15 -11.40
C LYS A 53 -6.73 24.69 -12.17
N TYR A 54 -5.62 24.41 -11.48
CA TYR A 54 -4.31 24.14 -12.10
C TYR A 54 -3.69 22.80 -11.68
N ILE A 55 -4.24 22.16 -10.65
CA ILE A 55 -3.73 20.91 -10.11
C ILE A 55 -4.86 19.87 -10.13
N ASP A 56 -4.66 18.81 -10.90
CA ASP A 56 -5.64 17.75 -11.08
C ASP A 56 -5.50 16.63 -10.02
N LEU A 57 -4.28 16.44 -9.50
CA LEU A 57 -3.97 15.33 -8.61
C LEU A 57 -2.84 15.69 -7.65
N ILE A 58 -2.98 15.30 -6.39
CA ILE A 58 -1.95 15.43 -5.36
C ILE A 58 -1.44 14.04 -4.98
N ILE A 59 -0.11 13.91 -4.88
CA ILE A 59 0.55 12.69 -4.39
C ILE A 59 1.35 13.10 -3.14
N PRO A 60 0.73 13.04 -1.96
CA PRO A 60 1.37 13.51 -0.75
C PRO A 60 2.43 12.52 -0.24
N ARG A 61 3.51 13.07 0.29
CA ARG A 61 4.55 12.35 1.03
C ARG A 61 4.86 13.10 2.30
N GLY A 62 4.83 12.43 3.43
CA GLY A 62 5.13 13.06 4.72
C GLY A 62 4.47 12.35 5.90
N SER A 63 4.40 13.03 7.03
CA SER A 63 3.85 12.47 8.28
C SER A 63 2.34 12.22 8.20
N LYS A 64 1.84 11.34 9.07
CA LYS A 64 0.39 11.10 9.24
C LYS A 64 -0.39 12.40 9.51
N GLU A 65 0.23 13.37 10.22
CA GLU A 65 -0.36 14.69 10.49
C GLU A 65 -0.55 15.49 9.20
N LEU A 66 0.47 15.55 8.34
CA LEU A 66 0.37 16.21 7.04
C LEU A 66 -0.75 15.59 6.20
N LEU A 67 -0.81 14.27 6.13
CA LEU A 67 -1.84 13.57 5.36
C LEU A 67 -3.25 13.84 5.89
N ARG A 68 -3.43 13.89 7.22
CA ARG A 68 -4.72 14.28 7.84
C ARG A 68 -5.09 15.73 7.51
N PHE A 69 -4.12 16.64 7.60
CA PHE A 69 -4.31 18.04 7.22
C PHE A 69 -4.76 18.17 5.75
N LEU A 70 -4.05 17.52 4.85
CA LEU A 70 -4.36 17.54 3.41
C LEU A 70 -5.75 16.96 3.15
N LYS A 71 -6.11 15.84 3.77
CA LYS A 71 -7.43 15.21 3.66
C LYS A 71 -8.57 16.15 4.10
N ALA A 72 -8.32 16.96 5.13
CA ALA A 72 -9.32 17.89 5.65
C ALA A 72 -9.49 19.17 4.81
N HIS A 73 -8.46 19.60 4.08
CA HIS A 73 -8.44 20.91 3.43
C HIS A 73 -8.39 20.85 1.90
N SER A 74 -7.98 19.72 1.31
CA SER A 74 -7.84 19.62 -0.14
C SER A 74 -9.19 19.53 -0.84
N LYS A 75 -9.31 20.26 -1.94
CA LYS A 75 -10.38 20.13 -2.94
C LYS A 75 -9.99 19.23 -4.11
N ILE A 76 -8.72 18.82 -4.15
CA ILE A 76 -8.11 18.08 -5.25
C ILE A 76 -8.02 16.61 -4.86
N PRO A 77 -8.32 15.67 -5.78
CA PRO A 77 -8.11 14.24 -5.55
C PRO A 77 -6.67 13.91 -5.15
N MET A 78 -6.50 12.88 -4.33
CA MET A 78 -5.17 12.50 -3.85
C MET A 78 -4.94 11.00 -4.03
N ILE A 79 -3.72 10.64 -4.43
CA ILE A 79 -3.20 9.27 -4.32
C ILE A 79 -2.45 9.16 -3.01
N LYS A 80 -3.05 8.48 -2.03
CA LYS A 80 -2.50 8.41 -0.67
C LYS A 80 -2.78 7.08 0.02
N HIS A 81 -1.92 6.74 0.96
CA HIS A 81 -2.20 5.82 2.06
C HIS A 81 -1.76 6.48 3.37
N LEU A 82 -2.39 6.11 4.47
CA LEU A 82 -2.06 6.67 5.79
C LEU A 82 -0.98 5.85 6.48
N ASP A 83 -1.09 4.53 6.38
CA ASP A 83 -0.20 3.53 6.96
C ASP A 83 -0.26 2.21 6.19
N GLY A 84 0.66 1.31 6.51
CA GLY A 84 0.81 -0.01 5.92
C GLY A 84 0.67 -1.12 6.96
N ASN A 85 -0.43 -1.14 7.75
CA ASN A 85 -0.70 -2.25 8.65
C ASN A 85 -1.16 -3.48 7.87
N CYS A 86 -0.19 -4.29 7.43
CA CYS A 86 -0.39 -5.45 6.57
C CYS A 86 -0.42 -6.74 7.36
N HIS A 87 -1.26 -7.70 6.93
CA HIS A 87 -1.44 -8.99 7.59
C HIS A 87 -1.03 -10.16 6.70
N VAL A 88 -0.56 -11.23 7.35
CA VAL A 88 -0.41 -12.54 6.72
C VAL A 88 -1.24 -13.54 7.52
N PHE A 89 -2.27 -14.10 6.89
CA PHE A 89 -3.09 -15.16 7.49
C PHE A 89 -2.59 -16.54 7.08
N ILE A 90 -2.27 -17.38 8.05
CA ILE A 90 -1.91 -18.78 7.86
C ILE A 90 -3.14 -19.63 8.17
N ASP A 91 -3.75 -20.11 7.11
CA ASP A 91 -4.96 -20.96 7.16
C ASP A 91 -4.65 -22.38 7.65
N GLU A 92 -5.64 -23.08 8.17
CA GLU A 92 -5.49 -24.47 8.61
C GLU A 92 -5.07 -25.43 7.48
N PHE A 93 -5.35 -25.08 6.23
CA PHE A 93 -4.95 -25.83 5.04
C PHE A 93 -3.62 -25.35 4.43
N ALA A 94 -2.80 -24.63 5.17
CA ALA A 94 -1.52 -24.14 4.67
C ALA A 94 -0.44 -25.24 4.61
N ASP A 95 0.37 -25.22 3.57
CA ASP A 95 1.68 -25.89 3.60
C ASP A 95 2.58 -25.11 4.57
N LEU A 96 2.90 -25.70 5.71
CA LEU A 96 3.63 -25.03 6.79
C LEU A 96 5.06 -24.63 6.40
N ALA A 97 5.68 -25.34 5.47
CA ALA A 97 7.03 -25.00 5.00
C ALA A 97 7.01 -23.74 4.11
N LYS A 98 6.01 -23.63 3.23
CA LYS A 98 5.76 -22.40 2.45
C LYS A 98 5.34 -21.26 3.37
N ALA A 99 4.41 -21.51 4.30
CA ALA A 99 3.91 -20.51 5.25
C ALA A 99 5.04 -19.87 6.07
N LEU A 100 5.97 -20.68 6.56
CA LEU A 100 7.12 -20.19 7.31
C LEU A 100 7.99 -19.24 6.47
N LYS A 101 8.31 -19.62 5.24
CA LYS A 101 9.12 -18.78 4.33
C LYS A 101 8.40 -17.47 4.01
N ILE A 102 7.11 -17.52 3.72
CA ILE A 102 6.29 -16.35 3.41
C ILE A 102 6.21 -15.41 4.61
N ALA A 103 5.86 -15.92 5.80
CA ALA A 103 5.74 -15.13 7.02
C ALA A 103 7.07 -14.43 7.37
N ILE A 104 8.18 -15.15 7.33
CA ILE A 104 9.50 -14.59 7.59
C ILE A 104 9.88 -13.54 6.54
N ASN A 105 9.69 -13.81 5.25
CA ASN A 105 10.00 -12.85 4.20
C ASN A 105 9.14 -11.60 4.29
N SER A 106 7.83 -11.74 4.53
CA SER A 106 6.90 -10.61 4.63
C SER A 106 7.29 -9.61 5.71
N LYS A 107 7.90 -10.07 6.82
CA LYS A 107 8.39 -9.16 7.86
C LYS A 107 9.84 -8.76 7.67
N THR A 108 10.74 -9.71 7.39
CA THR A 108 12.18 -9.49 7.57
C THR A 108 12.95 -9.13 6.30
N ASN A 109 12.31 -9.14 5.14
CA ASN A 109 12.95 -8.67 3.91
C ASN A 109 13.32 -7.18 4.02
N ARG A 110 12.39 -6.35 4.55
CA ARG A 110 12.63 -4.94 4.85
C ARG A 110 11.60 -4.47 5.87
N PHE A 111 12.03 -3.96 7.03
CA PHE A 111 11.13 -3.58 8.12
C PHE A 111 10.37 -2.27 7.89
N GLY A 112 11.07 -1.24 7.45
CA GLY A 112 10.55 0.13 7.40
C GLY A 112 9.83 0.47 6.09
N VAL A 113 8.97 -0.41 5.60
CA VAL A 113 8.19 -0.20 4.38
C VAL A 113 6.73 -0.60 4.58
N CYS A 114 5.83 0.11 3.92
CA CYS A 114 4.38 -0.01 4.11
C CYS A 114 3.77 -1.37 3.73
N ASN A 115 4.47 -2.22 2.97
CA ASN A 115 4.03 -3.57 2.62
C ASN A 115 4.73 -4.66 3.45
N ALA A 116 5.49 -4.31 4.50
CA ALA A 116 5.96 -5.28 5.48
C ALA A 116 4.79 -5.76 6.34
N ALA A 117 4.76 -7.05 6.67
CA ALA A 117 3.75 -7.57 7.58
C ALA A 117 3.94 -7.01 9.00
N GLU A 118 2.85 -6.55 9.60
CA GLU A 118 2.82 -6.06 10.98
C GLU A 118 2.10 -7.04 11.92
N THR A 119 1.15 -7.81 11.36
CA THR A 119 0.45 -8.86 12.10
C THR A 119 0.46 -10.18 11.33
N LEU A 120 0.81 -11.26 12.03
CA LEU A 120 0.67 -12.65 11.59
C LEU A 120 -0.55 -13.25 12.28
N ILE A 121 -1.52 -13.68 11.48
CA ILE A 121 -2.74 -14.33 11.96
C ILE A 121 -2.61 -15.83 11.69
N VAL A 122 -2.86 -16.67 12.69
CA VAL A 122 -2.66 -18.12 12.56
C VAL A 122 -3.95 -18.83 12.96
N SER A 123 -4.41 -19.75 12.12
CA SER A 123 -5.55 -20.60 12.43
C SER A 123 -5.22 -21.52 13.61
N LYS A 124 -6.17 -21.63 14.56
CA LYS A 124 -6.02 -22.43 15.79
C LYS A 124 -5.64 -23.88 15.50
N GLY A 125 -6.15 -24.46 14.41
CA GLY A 125 -5.90 -25.84 14.05
C GLY A 125 -4.43 -26.21 13.84
N ILE A 126 -3.61 -25.24 13.41
CA ILE A 126 -2.18 -25.43 13.13
C ILE A 126 -1.27 -24.65 14.08
N ALA A 127 -1.84 -23.85 14.97
CA ALA A 127 -1.08 -22.92 15.80
C ALA A 127 -0.03 -23.61 16.68
N CYS A 128 -0.38 -24.74 17.30
CA CYS A 128 0.54 -25.49 18.17
C CYS A 128 1.81 -25.97 17.44
N GLU A 129 1.71 -26.27 16.16
CA GLU A 129 2.86 -26.68 15.35
C GLU A 129 3.60 -25.50 14.74
N PHE A 130 2.88 -24.49 14.23
CA PHE A 130 3.44 -23.42 13.43
C PHE A 130 4.04 -22.27 14.28
N VAL A 131 3.33 -21.86 15.35
CA VAL A 131 3.73 -20.69 16.15
C VAL A 131 5.11 -20.84 16.79
N PRO A 132 5.46 -21.98 17.43
CA PRO A 132 6.83 -22.13 17.98
C PRO A 132 7.91 -22.04 16.91
N LYS A 133 7.66 -22.58 15.72
CA LYS A 133 8.62 -22.56 14.61
C LYS A 133 8.85 -21.14 14.09
N VAL A 134 7.78 -20.39 13.83
CA VAL A 134 7.90 -19.04 13.28
C VAL A 134 8.52 -18.08 14.29
N VAL A 135 8.17 -18.19 15.59
CA VAL A 135 8.77 -17.36 16.65
C VAL A 135 10.28 -17.63 16.76
N ASN A 136 10.69 -18.91 16.71
CA ASN A 136 12.11 -19.25 16.73
C ASN A 136 12.88 -18.66 15.54
N GLU A 137 12.32 -18.69 14.32
CA GLU A 137 12.96 -18.08 13.14
C GLU A 137 12.98 -16.56 13.20
N LEU A 138 11.91 -15.92 13.72
CA LEU A 138 11.86 -14.47 13.94
C LEU A 138 12.91 -14.01 14.96
N SER A 139 13.08 -14.75 16.07
CA SER A 139 14.06 -14.42 17.10
C SER A 139 15.50 -14.46 16.57
N LYS A 140 15.84 -15.39 15.67
CA LYS A 140 17.15 -15.43 14.99
C LYS A 140 17.42 -14.19 14.13
N LYS A 141 16.37 -13.46 13.77
CA LYS A 141 16.45 -12.20 13.01
C LYS A 141 16.25 -10.97 13.87
N ASN A 142 16.31 -11.13 15.21
CA ASN A 142 16.11 -10.06 16.19
C ASN A 142 14.75 -9.36 16.06
N VAL A 143 13.70 -10.10 15.69
CA VAL A 143 12.33 -9.60 15.65
C VAL A 143 11.68 -9.87 17.02
N THR A 144 11.21 -8.81 17.67
CA THR A 144 10.36 -8.90 18.86
C THR A 144 8.97 -9.36 18.46
N VAL A 145 8.47 -10.39 19.16
CA VAL A 145 7.12 -10.90 18.91
C VAL A 145 6.20 -10.44 20.04
N ARG A 146 5.02 -9.92 19.68
CA ARG A 146 3.92 -9.60 20.58
C ARG A 146 2.76 -10.56 20.32
N GLY A 147 2.46 -11.43 21.27
CA GLY A 147 1.46 -12.48 21.12
C GLY A 147 0.16 -12.21 21.83
N CYS A 148 -0.97 -12.64 21.27
CA CYS A 148 -2.21 -12.75 22.03
C CYS A 148 -2.09 -13.80 23.16
N ASP A 149 -3.05 -13.87 24.08
CA ASP A 149 -3.04 -14.82 25.22
C ASP A 149 -2.82 -16.28 24.81
N GLN A 150 -3.38 -16.68 23.66
CA GLN A 150 -3.21 -18.04 23.14
C GLN A 150 -1.78 -18.27 22.65
N THR A 151 -1.18 -17.29 21.99
CA THR A 151 0.22 -17.31 21.54
C THR A 151 1.15 -17.40 22.76
N ASN A 152 0.93 -16.60 23.80
CA ASN A 152 1.73 -16.57 25.02
C ASN A 152 1.70 -17.89 25.82
N LYS A 153 0.61 -18.67 25.69
CA LYS A 153 0.52 -20.02 26.28
C LYS A 153 1.34 -21.06 25.52
N MET A 154 1.65 -20.81 24.25
CA MET A 154 2.40 -21.76 23.40
C MET A 154 3.90 -21.49 23.35
N VAL A 155 4.29 -20.25 23.55
CA VAL A 155 5.69 -19.82 23.45
C VAL A 155 6.04 -18.92 24.64
N SER A 156 7.16 -19.21 25.30
CA SER A 156 7.75 -18.36 26.33
C SER A 156 8.64 -17.29 25.71
N ASN A 157 8.90 -16.23 26.49
CA ASN A 157 9.82 -15.13 26.13
C ASN A 157 9.35 -14.27 24.94
N ILE A 158 8.03 -14.07 24.81
CA ILE A 158 7.44 -13.06 23.94
C ILE A 158 6.65 -12.04 24.74
N GLU A 159 6.47 -10.85 24.19
CA GLU A 159 5.66 -9.81 24.82
C GLU A 159 4.16 -10.10 24.63
N THR A 160 3.33 -9.61 25.57
CA THR A 160 1.88 -9.69 25.40
C THR A 160 1.40 -8.55 24.52
N ALA A 161 0.67 -8.88 23.46
CA ALA A 161 0.02 -7.89 22.62
C ALA A 161 -1.15 -7.22 23.34
N SER A 162 -1.25 -5.93 23.19
CA SER A 162 -2.38 -5.10 23.60
C SER A 162 -3.31 -4.82 22.42
N GLU A 163 -4.47 -4.21 22.67
CA GLU A 163 -5.38 -3.80 21.60
C GLU A 163 -4.74 -2.80 20.63
N ALA A 164 -3.84 -1.94 21.11
CA ALA A 164 -3.13 -0.98 20.29
C ALA A 164 -2.19 -1.65 19.27
N ASP A 165 -1.64 -2.82 19.61
CA ASP A 165 -0.72 -3.55 18.74
C ASP A 165 -1.38 -4.03 17.45
N TRP A 166 -2.68 -4.28 17.44
CA TRP A 166 -3.42 -4.68 16.24
C TRP A 166 -3.59 -3.55 15.23
N HIS A 167 -3.53 -2.30 15.67
CA HIS A 167 -3.61 -1.10 14.82
C HIS A 167 -2.23 -0.56 14.42
N GLU A 168 -1.15 -1.08 15.02
CA GLU A 168 0.16 -0.44 14.92
C GLU A 168 0.91 -0.84 13.64
N GLU A 169 1.40 0.14 12.93
CA GLU A 169 2.43 0.01 11.90
C GLU A 169 3.79 0.24 12.57
N TYR A 170 4.47 -0.83 12.97
CA TYR A 170 5.72 -0.74 13.76
C TYR A 170 6.88 -0.14 12.97
N LEU A 171 6.94 -0.34 11.64
CA LEU A 171 8.05 0.07 10.79
C LEU A 171 9.42 -0.38 11.31
N GLY A 172 9.44 -1.45 12.07
CA GLY A 172 10.61 -1.95 12.81
C GLY A 172 10.57 -3.47 13.00
N PRO A 173 11.57 -4.03 13.70
CA PRO A 173 11.67 -5.46 13.93
C PRO A 173 10.71 -5.94 15.04
N ILE A 174 9.43 -5.66 14.88
CA ILE A 174 8.34 -6.08 15.77
C ILE A 174 7.25 -6.71 14.93
N LEU A 175 6.66 -7.83 15.37
CA LEU A 175 5.55 -8.51 14.71
C LEU A 175 4.52 -8.96 15.75
N ALA A 176 3.25 -8.59 15.53
CA ALA A 176 2.16 -9.12 16.33
C ALA A 176 1.74 -10.51 15.83
N ILE A 177 1.34 -11.43 16.73
CA ILE A 177 0.81 -12.75 16.38
C ILE A 177 -0.52 -12.97 17.07
N LYS A 178 -1.57 -13.20 16.27
CA LYS A 178 -2.92 -13.52 16.72
C LYS A 178 -3.33 -14.92 16.28
N ILE A 179 -3.91 -15.69 17.20
CA ILE A 179 -4.53 -16.97 16.90
C ILE A 179 -6.04 -16.76 16.76
N VAL A 180 -6.60 -17.28 15.67
CA VAL A 180 -8.02 -17.17 15.32
C VAL A 180 -8.64 -18.56 15.14
N SER A 181 -9.95 -18.67 15.29
CA SER A 181 -10.71 -19.91 15.12
C SER A 181 -10.70 -20.43 13.66
N GLY A 182 -10.62 -19.51 12.70
CA GLY A 182 -10.61 -19.82 11.28
C GLY A 182 -10.64 -18.57 10.40
N ILE A 183 -11.01 -18.80 9.13
CA ILE A 183 -10.94 -17.75 8.09
C ILE A 183 -11.86 -16.56 8.37
N ASP A 184 -13.06 -16.78 8.89
CA ASP A 184 -14.02 -15.70 9.12
C ASP A 184 -13.49 -14.70 10.17
N GLU A 185 -12.96 -15.21 11.31
CA GLU A 185 -12.35 -14.36 12.33
C GLU A 185 -11.08 -13.65 11.80
N ALA A 186 -10.32 -14.30 10.90
CA ALA A 186 -9.16 -13.67 10.27
C ALA A 186 -9.58 -12.50 9.38
N ILE A 187 -10.62 -12.66 8.56
CA ILE A 187 -11.18 -11.62 7.69
C ILE A 187 -11.72 -10.45 8.51
N ASP A 188 -12.48 -10.74 9.57
CA ASP A 188 -13.01 -9.72 10.47
C ASP A 188 -11.89 -8.91 11.12
N HIS A 189 -10.84 -9.59 11.59
CA HIS A 189 -9.67 -8.93 12.14
C HIS A 189 -8.97 -8.01 11.12
N ILE A 190 -8.70 -8.51 9.92
CA ILE A 190 -8.04 -7.75 8.86
C ILE A 190 -8.87 -6.53 8.46
N ASN A 191 -10.16 -6.70 8.24
CA ASN A 191 -11.04 -5.59 7.84
C ASN A 191 -11.22 -4.55 8.95
N HIS A 192 -11.10 -4.95 10.23
CA HIS A 192 -11.24 -4.04 11.37
C HIS A 192 -9.94 -3.27 11.67
N TYR A 193 -8.79 -3.96 11.67
CA TYR A 193 -7.51 -3.38 12.12
C TYR A 193 -6.59 -2.98 10.97
N GLY A 194 -6.78 -3.56 9.79
CA GLY A 194 -5.95 -3.32 8.62
C GLY A 194 -6.06 -1.92 8.04
N SER A 195 -5.03 -1.54 7.35
CA SER A 195 -4.93 -0.24 6.65
C SER A 195 -5.52 -0.25 5.24
N HIS A 196 -6.09 -1.37 4.80
CA HIS A 196 -6.51 -1.62 3.41
C HIS A 196 -5.37 -1.56 2.38
N HIS A 197 -4.14 -1.73 2.84
CA HIS A 197 -2.96 -1.68 1.99
C HIS A 197 -2.71 -3.03 1.31
N THR A 198 -2.20 -4.01 2.05
CA THR A 198 -1.82 -5.32 1.50
C THR A 198 -2.02 -6.42 2.53
N ASP A 199 -2.80 -7.43 2.18
CA ASP A 199 -3.02 -8.57 3.06
C ASP A 199 -2.89 -9.89 2.29
N ALA A 200 -2.37 -10.91 2.96
CA ALA A 200 -2.06 -12.19 2.34
C ALA A 200 -2.71 -13.36 3.08
N ILE A 201 -3.11 -14.38 2.32
CA ILE A 201 -3.47 -15.69 2.84
C ILE A 201 -2.47 -16.74 2.36
N VAL A 202 -2.07 -17.63 3.24
CA VAL A 202 -1.35 -18.86 2.89
C VAL A 202 -2.27 -20.05 3.12
N SER A 203 -2.69 -20.71 2.03
CA SER A 203 -3.64 -21.82 2.06
C SER A 203 -3.55 -22.63 0.77
N GLU A 204 -3.71 -23.94 0.85
CA GLU A 204 -3.89 -24.82 -0.33
C GLU A 204 -5.39 -25.02 -0.66
N SER A 205 -6.31 -24.58 0.21
CA SER A 205 -7.76 -24.61 -0.03
C SER A 205 -8.20 -23.53 -1.01
N LYS A 206 -8.56 -23.90 -2.24
CA LYS A 206 -9.12 -22.98 -3.22
C LYS A 206 -10.40 -22.29 -2.75
N LYS A 207 -11.20 -22.99 -1.95
CA LYS A 207 -12.40 -22.41 -1.33
C LYS A 207 -12.02 -21.24 -0.42
N ASN A 208 -11.07 -21.45 0.49
CA ASN A 208 -10.66 -20.41 1.44
C ASN A 208 -9.92 -19.26 0.74
N GLN A 209 -9.10 -19.56 -0.28
CA GLN A 209 -8.50 -18.52 -1.12
C GLN A 209 -9.55 -17.61 -1.74
N ASN A 210 -10.62 -18.18 -2.31
CA ASN A 210 -11.71 -17.40 -2.93
C ASN A 210 -12.50 -16.60 -1.90
N ILE A 211 -12.84 -17.17 -0.74
CA ILE A 211 -13.52 -16.45 0.34
C ILE A 211 -12.68 -15.25 0.78
N PHE A 212 -11.40 -15.46 1.04
CA PHE A 212 -10.47 -14.42 1.48
C PHE A 212 -10.36 -13.28 0.46
N THR A 213 -10.17 -13.61 -0.82
CA THR A 213 -10.00 -12.59 -1.88
C THR A 213 -11.26 -11.77 -2.15
N GLN A 214 -12.44 -12.32 -1.87
CA GLN A 214 -13.71 -11.61 -2.03
C GLN A 214 -14.07 -10.76 -0.81
N ALA A 215 -13.67 -11.18 0.39
CA ALA A 215 -14.12 -10.57 1.63
C ALA A 215 -13.12 -9.59 2.26
N VAL A 216 -11.82 -9.71 1.95
CA VAL A 216 -10.81 -8.78 2.45
C VAL A 216 -10.76 -7.52 1.57
N ASP A 217 -11.03 -6.37 2.19
CA ASP A 217 -11.06 -5.07 1.52
C ASP A 217 -9.70 -4.38 1.51
N SER A 218 -8.73 -4.96 0.80
CA SER A 218 -7.38 -4.39 0.66
C SER A 218 -7.05 -4.06 -0.79
N SER A 219 -6.15 -3.12 -1.00
CA SER A 219 -5.72 -2.70 -2.33
C SER A 219 -4.93 -3.80 -3.04
N SER A 220 -4.24 -4.64 -2.26
CA SER A 220 -3.58 -5.85 -2.75
C SER A 220 -3.97 -7.02 -1.87
N VAL A 221 -4.59 -8.05 -2.44
CA VAL A 221 -4.92 -9.30 -1.76
C VAL A 221 -4.10 -10.41 -2.39
N ILE A 222 -3.22 -11.04 -1.59
CA ILE A 222 -2.18 -11.95 -2.07
C ILE A 222 -2.45 -13.38 -1.62
N ILE A 223 -2.28 -14.35 -2.51
CA ILE A 223 -2.42 -15.77 -2.22
C ILE A 223 -1.04 -16.43 -2.33
N ASN A 224 -0.62 -17.14 -1.28
CA ASN A 224 0.60 -17.94 -1.25
C ASN A 224 1.88 -17.20 -1.65
N ALA A 225 1.94 -15.89 -1.39
CA ALA A 225 3.12 -15.07 -1.61
C ALA A 225 3.29 -14.02 -0.49
N SER A 226 4.46 -13.44 -0.42
CA SER A 226 4.80 -12.41 0.56
C SER A 226 4.08 -11.09 0.26
N THR A 227 3.67 -10.36 1.30
CA THR A 227 3.13 -8.99 1.17
C THR A 227 4.11 -8.04 0.48
N ARG A 228 5.40 -8.37 0.49
CA ARG A 228 6.46 -7.62 -0.20
C ARG A 228 6.32 -7.59 -1.73
N PHE A 229 5.46 -8.47 -2.30
CA PHE A 229 5.12 -8.43 -3.72
C PHE A 229 4.25 -7.25 -4.12
N ALA A 230 3.60 -6.57 -3.19
CA ALA A 230 2.80 -5.36 -3.47
C ALA A 230 3.70 -4.15 -3.78
N ASP A 231 4.29 -4.16 -4.96
CA ASP A 231 5.26 -3.20 -5.46
C ASP A 231 5.03 -2.98 -6.97
N GLY A 232 5.16 -1.74 -7.43
CA GLY A 232 4.88 -1.37 -8.82
C GLY A 232 5.79 -2.06 -9.83
N PHE A 233 7.05 -2.37 -9.48
CA PHE A 233 7.95 -3.12 -10.35
C PHE A 233 7.58 -4.60 -10.39
N GLU A 234 7.27 -5.21 -9.24
CA GLU A 234 6.84 -6.61 -9.16
C GLU A 234 5.50 -6.83 -9.89
N TYR A 235 4.60 -5.85 -9.87
CA TYR A 235 3.34 -5.88 -10.61
C TYR A 235 3.47 -5.55 -12.11
N GLY A 236 4.69 -5.27 -12.59
CA GLY A 236 4.94 -4.98 -14.00
C GLY A 236 4.50 -3.59 -14.46
N LEU A 237 4.29 -2.63 -13.52
CA LEU A 237 3.87 -1.27 -13.85
C LEU A 237 5.03 -0.37 -14.34
N GLY A 238 6.26 -0.89 -14.33
CA GLY A 238 7.46 -0.19 -14.77
C GLY A 238 7.92 0.97 -13.90
N ALA A 239 7.09 1.41 -12.97
CA ALA A 239 7.38 2.46 -11.99
C ALA A 239 6.36 2.42 -10.85
N GLU A 240 6.68 3.07 -9.73
CA GLU A 240 5.73 3.35 -8.66
C GLU A 240 5.91 4.79 -8.20
N ILE A 241 4.90 5.64 -8.43
CA ILE A 241 4.89 7.00 -7.93
C ILE A 241 4.30 7.07 -6.51
N GLY A 242 3.46 6.12 -6.17
CA GLY A 242 2.82 6.00 -4.88
C GLY A 242 1.91 4.79 -4.80
N ILE A 243 1.30 4.61 -3.64
CA ILE A 243 0.31 3.57 -3.37
C ILE A 243 -0.96 4.26 -2.90
N SER A 244 -2.11 3.79 -3.35
CA SER A 244 -3.41 4.29 -2.91
C SER A 244 -4.22 3.18 -2.27
N THR A 245 -4.81 3.47 -1.12
CA THR A 245 -5.83 2.62 -0.49
C THR A 245 -7.25 3.08 -0.77
N ASP A 246 -7.41 4.22 -1.45
CA ASP A 246 -8.71 4.74 -1.87
C ASP A 246 -9.34 3.86 -2.97
N LYS A 247 -10.67 3.94 -3.13
CA LYS A 247 -11.43 3.14 -4.10
C LYS A 247 -11.77 3.91 -5.38
N ILE A 248 -11.53 5.21 -5.41
CA ILE A 248 -11.79 6.10 -6.54
C ILE A 248 -10.45 6.52 -7.14
N HIS A 249 -10.37 6.54 -8.46
CA HIS A 249 -9.19 6.67 -9.29
C HIS A 249 -8.31 5.40 -9.19
N ALA A 250 -6.98 5.52 -9.00
CA ALA A 250 -6.10 4.36 -8.87
C ALA A 250 -6.15 3.76 -7.45
N ARG A 251 -6.08 2.44 -7.33
CA ARG A 251 -5.97 1.69 -6.08
C ARG A 251 -4.79 0.72 -6.14
N GLY A 252 -4.03 0.59 -5.05
CA GLY A 252 -2.79 -0.16 -4.98
C GLY A 252 -1.59 0.63 -5.47
N PRO A 253 -0.49 -0.02 -5.87
CA PRO A 253 0.65 0.62 -6.50
C PRO A 253 0.25 1.37 -7.78
N VAL A 254 0.72 2.60 -7.92
CA VAL A 254 0.36 3.50 -9.03
C VAL A 254 1.57 3.75 -9.90
N GLY A 255 1.53 3.23 -11.12
CA GLY A 255 2.51 3.46 -12.17
C GLY A 255 2.03 4.51 -13.17
N LEU A 256 2.59 4.47 -14.38
CA LEU A 256 2.33 5.45 -15.44
C LEU A 256 0.84 5.51 -15.83
N GLU A 257 0.18 4.38 -16.02
CA GLU A 257 -1.24 4.33 -16.39
C GLU A 257 -2.14 4.99 -15.32
N GLY A 258 -1.85 4.76 -14.03
CA GLY A 258 -2.61 5.36 -12.94
C GLY A 258 -2.48 6.89 -12.83
N LEU A 259 -1.53 7.50 -13.55
CA LEU A 259 -1.35 8.95 -13.65
C LEU A 259 -2.01 9.54 -14.90
N THR A 260 -2.66 8.72 -15.71
CA THR A 260 -3.31 9.15 -16.95
C THR A 260 -4.81 8.89 -16.90
N SER A 261 -5.54 9.55 -17.76
CA SER A 261 -6.97 9.34 -17.96
C SER A 261 -7.28 9.10 -19.43
N LEU A 262 -8.33 8.35 -19.70
CA LEU A 262 -8.81 8.13 -21.06
C LEU A 262 -9.52 9.37 -21.60
N ARG A 263 -9.26 9.67 -22.86
CA ARG A 263 -9.99 10.67 -23.63
C ARG A 263 -10.54 10.05 -24.90
N TRP A 264 -11.83 10.21 -25.10
CA TRP A 264 -12.45 9.78 -26.34
C TRP A 264 -12.16 10.81 -27.45
N VAL A 265 -11.68 10.33 -28.58
CA VAL A 265 -11.50 11.12 -29.79
C VAL A 265 -12.36 10.45 -30.85
N VAL A 266 -13.43 11.13 -31.24
CA VAL A 266 -14.32 10.66 -32.30
C VAL A 266 -14.00 11.46 -33.57
N SER A 267 -13.65 10.76 -34.63
CA SER A 267 -13.48 11.33 -35.96
C SER A 267 -14.53 10.72 -36.86
N GLY A 268 -15.35 11.55 -37.43
CA GLY A 268 -16.44 11.11 -38.29
C GLY A 268 -16.58 12.03 -39.51
N CYS A 269 -17.29 11.52 -40.52
CA CYS A 269 -17.71 12.27 -41.70
C CYS A 269 -19.23 12.34 -41.67
N LEU A 270 -19.77 13.50 -41.27
CA LEU A 270 -21.24 13.75 -41.21
C LEU A 270 -21.99 12.77 -40.27
N LEU A 271 -21.48 12.50 -39.07
CA LEU A 271 -22.18 11.70 -38.07
C LEU A 271 -23.17 12.58 -37.27
N TYR A 272 -24.42 12.16 -37.25
CA TYR A 272 -25.49 12.78 -36.46
C TYR A 272 -26.04 11.80 -35.44
N THR A 273 -26.35 12.25 -34.23
CA THR A 273 -26.83 11.40 -33.13
C THR A 273 -28.20 10.79 -33.41
N SER A 274 -29.05 11.41 -34.26
CA SER A 274 -30.35 10.91 -34.63
C SER A 274 -30.35 9.88 -35.77
N ASP A 275 -29.28 9.86 -36.58
CA ASP A 275 -29.23 9.05 -37.81
C ASP A 275 -28.08 8.03 -37.78
N ALA A 276 -27.35 7.94 -36.69
CA ALA A 276 -26.16 7.09 -36.59
C ALA A 276 -26.41 5.59 -36.80
N ALA A 277 -27.67 5.13 -36.74
CA ALA A 277 -28.04 3.74 -37.02
C ALA A 277 -28.35 3.50 -38.51
N ASP A 278 -28.65 4.54 -39.30
CA ASP A 278 -29.06 4.42 -40.70
C ASP A 278 -27.92 4.74 -41.69
N ASP A 279 -26.88 5.48 -41.27
CA ASP A 279 -25.71 5.78 -42.08
C ASP A 279 -24.74 4.58 -42.18
N ARG A 280 -25.06 3.68 -43.12
CA ARG A 280 -24.19 2.53 -43.47
C ARG A 280 -23.08 2.86 -44.46
N CYS A 281 -22.85 4.12 -44.74
CA CYS A 281 -21.86 4.57 -45.74
C CYS A 281 -20.79 5.48 -45.12
N CYS A 282 -19.78 4.86 -44.53
CA CYS A 282 -18.43 5.41 -44.50
C CYS A 282 -17.42 4.30 -44.65
#